data_22f7b89a2b2ad97e475ecd2cd8728d46
#
_entry.id   22f7b89a2b2ad97e475ecd2cd8728d46
#
_cell.length_a   1.000
_cell.length_b   1.000
_cell.length_c   1.000
_cell.angle_alpha   90.00
_cell.angle_beta   90.00
_cell.angle_gamma   90.00
#
_symmetry.space_group_name_H-M   'P 1'
#
loop_
_entity.id
_entity.type
_entity.pdbx_description
1 polymer ?
#
loop_
_entity_poly.entity_id
_entity_poly.type
_entity_poly.pdbx_seq_one_letter_code
_entity_poly.pdbx_strand_id
1 'polypeptide(L)'
;MPRPAPGVERTVALITFLSRHPGRPFSLSELARQLDLNKATAHAMLAALTDSGWLLRDTAHKTYQLGAALVSIGDAAAGADRHALELARPHMLRLSDELGVQVVASTVLGDDIVVLAIEGHAAAPNDFVSRPGSRIPLSPPLGTVFVAWSDAGDVEQWLRRLSPRLDDHRLGIYRDAIKVIRRRGYTVALNDDWRHDLSRALGVFADSYGDTEVRTAVERVIQAMSDEKKYLLVDLDGIEAQQFSLISAPIFDNTGRVRLAISLTGFAARLRPQQIAAYGRRLAEATMAITRRIDGHPPDEAMTA
;
A
#
# COMPACT_ATOMS: atom_id res chain seq x y z
N MET A 1 28.33 6.23 2.04
CA MET A 1 27.16 6.47 1.20
C MET A 1 27.42 5.92 -0.19
N PRO A 2 26.48 5.20 -0.83
CA PRO A 2 26.63 4.77 -2.20
C PRO A 2 26.77 5.98 -3.13
N ARG A 3 27.55 5.81 -4.20
CA ARG A 3 27.78 6.88 -5.19
C ARG A 3 26.47 7.11 -5.98
N PRO A 4 26.00 8.35 -6.14
CA PRO A 4 24.79 8.64 -6.91
C PRO A 4 24.92 8.13 -8.35
N ALA A 5 23.84 7.56 -8.90
CA ALA A 5 23.77 7.11 -10.30
C ALA A 5 22.66 7.88 -11.05
N PRO A 6 22.90 9.16 -11.41
CA PRO A 6 21.84 10.04 -11.91
C PRO A 6 21.11 9.52 -13.14
N GLY A 7 21.79 8.75 -14.00
CA GLY A 7 21.17 8.13 -15.18
C GLY A 7 20.12 7.07 -14.79
N VAL A 8 20.43 6.24 -13.79
CA VAL A 8 19.52 5.21 -13.28
C VAL A 8 18.34 5.87 -12.58
N GLU A 9 18.58 6.86 -11.72
CA GLU A 9 17.53 7.59 -10.99
C GLU A 9 16.53 8.24 -11.96
N ARG A 10 17.01 8.86 -13.01
CA ARG A 10 16.18 9.48 -14.07
C ARG A 10 15.37 8.44 -14.84
N THR A 11 15.96 7.29 -15.14
CA THR A 11 15.26 6.18 -15.80
C THR A 11 14.13 5.65 -14.91
N VAL A 12 14.40 5.42 -13.65
CA VAL A 12 13.38 4.99 -12.67
C VAL A 12 12.27 6.05 -12.58
N ALA A 13 12.60 7.33 -12.47
CA ALA A 13 11.63 8.41 -12.43
C ALA A 13 10.74 8.45 -13.69
N LEU A 14 11.32 8.29 -14.88
CA LEU A 14 10.57 8.24 -16.14
C LEU A 14 9.57 7.07 -16.19
N ILE A 15 10.05 5.87 -15.93
CA ILE A 15 9.18 4.66 -15.95
C ILE A 15 8.08 4.78 -14.89
N THR A 16 8.41 5.26 -13.71
CA THR A 16 7.44 5.51 -12.64
C THR A 16 6.43 6.59 -13.03
N PHE A 17 6.85 7.68 -13.66
CA PHE A 17 5.94 8.72 -14.15
C PHE A 17 4.96 8.16 -15.20
N LEU A 18 5.44 7.44 -16.19
CA LEU A 18 4.60 6.86 -17.23
C LEU A 18 3.63 5.79 -16.69
N SER A 19 4.04 4.99 -15.70
CA SER A 19 3.19 3.98 -15.08
C SER A 19 1.97 4.56 -14.35
N ARG A 20 2.06 5.84 -13.95
CA ARG A 20 0.96 6.57 -13.29
C ARG A 20 -0.04 7.18 -14.26
N HIS A 21 0.30 7.19 -15.55
CA HIS A 21 -0.54 7.74 -16.60
C HIS A 21 -0.86 6.68 -17.66
N PRO A 22 -1.55 5.57 -17.29
CA PRO A 22 -1.80 4.46 -18.19
C PRO A 22 -2.62 4.93 -19.40
N GLY A 23 -2.18 4.52 -20.60
CA GLY A 23 -2.84 4.87 -21.85
C GLY A 23 -2.65 6.32 -22.34
N ARG A 24 -1.99 7.18 -21.57
CA ARG A 24 -1.66 8.54 -22.01
C ARG A 24 -0.26 8.56 -22.64
N PRO A 25 -0.14 8.91 -23.92
CA PRO A 25 1.15 9.14 -24.57
C PRO A 25 1.69 10.54 -24.24
N PHE A 26 3.04 10.67 -24.17
CA PHE A 26 3.74 11.92 -23.88
C PHE A 26 4.79 12.23 -24.95
N SER A 27 4.92 13.48 -25.35
CA SER A 27 5.99 13.94 -26.21
C SER A 27 7.33 14.01 -25.48
N LEU A 28 8.45 14.00 -26.23
CA LEU A 28 9.78 14.23 -25.66
C LEU A 28 9.87 15.52 -24.84
N SER A 29 9.25 16.60 -25.33
CA SER A 29 9.30 17.90 -24.66
C SER A 29 8.52 17.91 -23.34
N GLU A 30 7.39 17.21 -23.25
CA GLU A 30 6.64 17.04 -22.01
C GLU A 30 7.44 16.24 -20.99
N LEU A 31 8.03 15.10 -21.40
CA LEU A 31 8.84 14.26 -20.52
C LEU A 31 10.10 14.98 -20.04
N ALA A 32 10.79 15.71 -20.92
CA ALA A 32 11.97 16.49 -20.56
C ALA A 32 11.63 17.56 -19.50
N ARG A 33 10.52 18.26 -19.67
CA ARG A 33 10.05 19.26 -18.69
C ARG A 33 9.64 18.61 -17.36
N GLN A 34 8.89 17.50 -17.40
CA GLN A 34 8.40 16.82 -16.22
C GLN A 34 9.53 16.24 -15.35
N LEU A 35 10.64 15.85 -15.98
CA LEU A 35 11.78 15.22 -15.31
C LEU A 35 12.97 16.18 -15.10
N ASP A 36 12.77 17.46 -15.39
CA ASP A 36 13.82 18.49 -15.34
C ASP A 36 15.09 18.07 -16.11
N LEU A 37 14.91 17.60 -17.36
CA LEU A 37 15.98 17.15 -18.22
C LEU A 37 16.20 18.10 -19.41
N ASN A 38 17.46 18.29 -19.81
CA ASN A 38 17.70 18.85 -21.12
C ASN A 38 17.27 17.90 -22.24
N LYS A 39 16.87 18.44 -23.39
CA LYS A 39 16.32 17.68 -24.51
C LYS A 39 17.27 16.60 -25.05
N ALA A 40 18.59 16.85 -25.03
CA ALA A 40 19.55 15.87 -25.51
C ALA A 40 19.62 14.62 -24.62
N THR A 41 19.68 14.82 -23.32
CA THR A 41 19.66 13.73 -22.34
C THR A 41 18.33 12.95 -22.40
N ALA A 42 17.20 13.66 -22.47
CA ALA A 42 15.90 13.03 -22.61
C ALA A 42 15.80 12.20 -23.90
N HIS A 43 16.29 12.74 -25.03
CA HIS A 43 16.31 12.02 -26.30
C HIS A 43 17.12 10.74 -26.24
N ALA A 44 18.36 10.81 -25.71
CA ALA A 44 19.22 9.64 -25.60
C ALA A 44 18.60 8.54 -24.70
N MET A 45 18.02 8.93 -23.56
CA MET A 45 17.36 8.01 -22.65
C MET A 45 16.11 7.36 -23.27
N LEU A 46 15.25 8.16 -23.91
CA LEU A 46 14.05 7.66 -24.58
C LEU A 46 14.39 6.73 -25.75
N ALA A 47 15.45 7.02 -26.53
CA ALA A 47 15.94 6.15 -27.59
C ALA A 47 16.38 4.79 -27.03
N ALA A 48 17.26 4.76 -26.02
CA ALA A 48 17.76 3.54 -25.41
C ALA A 48 16.62 2.68 -24.82
N LEU A 49 15.63 3.31 -24.16
CA LEU A 49 14.48 2.61 -23.62
C LEU A 49 13.50 2.12 -24.70
N THR A 50 13.42 2.81 -25.82
CA THR A 50 12.64 2.36 -26.99
C THR A 50 13.33 1.16 -27.65
N ASP A 51 14.64 1.22 -27.85
CA ASP A 51 15.42 0.12 -28.44
C ASP A 51 15.36 -1.16 -27.58
N SER A 52 15.28 -1.02 -26.25
CA SER A 52 15.09 -2.15 -25.34
C SER A 52 13.64 -2.62 -25.20
N GLY A 53 12.68 -1.98 -25.87
CA GLY A 53 11.26 -2.29 -25.81
C GLY A 53 10.57 -1.88 -24.48
N TRP A 54 11.26 -1.13 -23.62
CA TRP A 54 10.66 -0.60 -22.38
C TRP A 54 9.71 0.57 -22.67
N LEU A 55 9.95 1.28 -23.78
CA LEU A 55 9.03 2.27 -24.31
C LEU A 55 8.57 1.88 -25.71
N LEU A 56 7.33 2.22 -26.01
CA LEU A 56 6.78 2.25 -27.36
C LEU A 56 6.77 3.69 -27.85
N ARG A 57 7.36 3.93 -29.01
CA ARG A 57 7.32 5.24 -29.68
C ARG A 57 6.29 5.23 -30.79
N ASP A 58 5.32 6.12 -30.72
CA ASP A 58 4.46 6.47 -31.86
C ASP A 58 5.23 7.43 -32.77
N THR A 59 5.56 6.98 -33.99
CA THR A 59 6.33 7.77 -34.96
C THR A 59 5.50 8.86 -35.63
N ALA A 60 4.18 8.67 -35.74
CA ALA A 60 3.27 9.64 -36.35
C ALA A 60 3.07 10.86 -35.43
N HIS A 61 2.81 10.60 -34.14
CA HIS A 61 2.55 11.65 -33.16
C HIS A 61 3.80 12.06 -32.37
N LYS A 62 4.94 11.37 -32.57
CA LYS A 62 6.21 11.57 -31.85
C LYS A 62 6.07 11.50 -30.34
N THR A 63 5.24 10.57 -29.86
CA THR A 63 4.96 10.34 -28.43
C THR A 63 5.49 9.00 -27.94
N TYR A 64 5.63 8.87 -26.63
CA TYR A 64 6.15 7.71 -25.93
C TYR A 64 5.16 7.22 -24.89
N GLN A 65 5.08 5.90 -24.71
CA GLN A 65 4.33 5.22 -23.67
C GLN A 65 5.09 3.96 -23.22
N LEU A 66 4.64 3.31 -22.14
CA LEU A 66 5.27 2.08 -21.66
C LEU A 66 5.19 0.96 -22.71
N GLY A 67 6.31 0.25 -22.90
CA GLY A 67 6.45 -0.83 -23.85
C GLY A 67 6.21 -2.22 -23.24
N ALA A 68 5.94 -3.20 -24.11
CA ALA A 68 5.57 -4.55 -23.71
C ALA A 68 6.68 -5.32 -22.95
N ALA A 69 7.96 -4.97 -23.12
CA ALA A 69 9.04 -5.60 -22.39
C ALA A 69 8.92 -5.47 -20.86
N LEU A 70 8.26 -4.40 -20.39
CA LEU A 70 8.01 -4.21 -18.97
C LEU A 70 6.99 -5.21 -18.38
N VAL A 71 6.13 -5.80 -19.21
CA VAL A 71 5.19 -6.84 -18.77
C VAL A 71 5.97 -8.09 -18.33
N SER A 72 6.92 -8.53 -19.13
CA SER A 72 7.75 -9.71 -18.80
C SER A 72 8.64 -9.46 -17.57
N ILE A 73 9.17 -8.25 -17.41
CA ILE A 73 9.93 -7.84 -16.23
C ILE A 73 9.04 -7.85 -14.98
N GLY A 74 7.85 -7.27 -15.10
CA GLY A 74 6.86 -7.26 -14.03
C GLY A 74 6.41 -8.69 -13.64
N ASP A 75 6.17 -9.55 -14.62
CA ASP A 75 5.80 -10.94 -14.41
C ASP A 75 6.93 -11.73 -13.71
N ALA A 76 8.17 -11.53 -14.12
CA ALA A 76 9.32 -12.16 -13.47
C ALA A 76 9.52 -11.65 -12.03
N ALA A 77 9.32 -10.37 -11.80
CA ALA A 77 9.45 -9.75 -10.49
C ALA A 77 8.30 -10.10 -9.54
N ALA A 78 7.07 -10.25 -10.08
CA ALA A 78 5.88 -10.51 -9.29
C ALA A 78 5.79 -11.96 -8.77
N GLY A 79 6.49 -12.91 -9.38
CA GLY A 79 6.68 -14.30 -8.94
C GLY A 79 5.65 -14.84 -7.96
N ALA A 80 6.08 -14.98 -6.71
CA ALA A 80 5.25 -15.54 -5.65
C ALA A 80 4.13 -14.59 -5.16
N ASP A 81 4.29 -13.26 -5.27
CA ASP A 81 3.23 -12.29 -4.93
C ASP A 81 2.08 -12.36 -5.91
N ARG A 82 2.38 -12.56 -7.19
CA ARG A 82 1.37 -12.79 -8.23
C ARG A 82 0.57 -14.05 -7.97
N HIS A 83 1.24 -15.17 -7.65
CA HIS A 83 0.55 -16.41 -7.33
C HIS A 83 -0.38 -16.26 -6.13
N ALA A 84 0.10 -15.65 -5.05
CA ALA A 84 -0.73 -15.35 -3.88
C ALA A 84 -1.91 -14.44 -4.23
N LEU A 85 -1.70 -13.43 -5.07
CA LEU A 85 -2.75 -12.51 -5.53
C LEU A 85 -3.79 -13.22 -6.42
N GLU A 86 -3.37 -14.07 -7.34
CA GLU A 86 -4.28 -14.86 -8.19
C GLU A 86 -5.19 -15.76 -7.34
N LEU A 87 -4.64 -16.38 -6.29
CA LEU A 87 -5.42 -17.17 -5.34
C LEU A 87 -6.33 -16.29 -4.45
N ALA A 88 -5.91 -15.05 -4.17
CA ALA A 88 -6.69 -14.12 -3.36
C ALA A 88 -7.91 -13.53 -4.11
N ARG A 89 -7.79 -13.28 -5.41
CA ARG A 89 -8.84 -12.62 -6.22
C ARG A 89 -10.23 -13.20 -6.06
N PRO A 90 -10.46 -14.52 -6.18
CA PRO A 90 -11.79 -15.10 -5.99
C PRO A 90 -12.35 -14.88 -4.57
N HIS A 91 -11.47 -14.81 -3.56
CA HIS A 91 -11.87 -14.51 -2.19
C HIS A 91 -12.22 -13.03 -2.03
N MET A 92 -11.44 -12.14 -2.67
CA MET A 92 -11.68 -10.69 -2.66
C MET A 92 -13.03 -10.36 -3.29
N LEU A 93 -13.35 -10.93 -4.45
CA LEU A 93 -14.64 -10.75 -5.12
C LEU A 93 -15.80 -11.22 -4.24
N ARG A 94 -15.71 -12.43 -3.67
CA ARG A 94 -16.74 -12.93 -2.74
C ARG A 94 -16.93 -12.03 -1.53
N LEU A 95 -15.86 -11.56 -0.89
CA LEU A 95 -15.93 -10.65 0.24
C LEU A 95 -16.59 -9.32 -0.15
N SER A 96 -16.26 -8.80 -1.33
CA SER A 96 -16.90 -7.59 -1.85
C SER A 96 -18.40 -7.77 -2.03
N ASP A 97 -18.82 -8.86 -2.67
CA ASP A 97 -20.23 -9.16 -2.93
C ASP A 97 -21.01 -9.43 -1.62
N GLU A 98 -20.42 -10.21 -0.69
CA GLU A 98 -21.05 -10.57 0.59
C GLU A 98 -21.22 -9.36 1.52
N LEU A 99 -20.26 -8.44 1.53
CA LEU A 99 -20.18 -7.37 2.53
C LEU A 99 -20.53 -5.97 1.95
N GLY A 100 -20.65 -5.84 0.64
CA GLY A 100 -20.93 -4.57 -0.03
C GLY A 100 -19.80 -3.54 0.14
N VAL A 101 -18.54 -4.00 0.08
CA VAL A 101 -17.35 -3.18 0.32
C VAL A 101 -16.33 -3.33 -0.80
N GLN A 102 -15.40 -2.38 -0.89
CA GLN A 102 -14.22 -2.54 -1.73
C GLN A 102 -13.17 -3.37 -1.00
N VAL A 103 -12.49 -4.26 -1.74
CA VAL A 103 -11.45 -5.14 -1.21
C VAL A 103 -10.13 -4.85 -1.92
N VAL A 104 -9.10 -4.57 -1.14
CA VAL A 104 -7.79 -4.14 -1.61
C VAL A 104 -6.74 -5.17 -1.22
N ALA A 105 -5.89 -5.59 -2.17
CA ALA A 105 -4.69 -6.36 -1.90
C ALA A 105 -3.47 -5.44 -1.97
N SER A 106 -2.57 -5.55 -1.00
CA SER A 106 -1.33 -4.77 -0.92
C SER A 106 -0.16 -5.61 -0.42
N THR A 107 1.05 -5.17 -0.74
CA THR A 107 2.32 -5.73 -0.27
C THR A 107 3.26 -4.62 0.18
N VAL A 108 4.40 -4.98 0.76
CA VAL A 108 5.47 -4.04 1.14
C VAL A 108 6.60 -4.13 0.12
N LEU A 109 7.03 -2.98 -0.38
CA LEU A 109 8.20 -2.85 -1.26
C LEU A 109 9.11 -1.73 -0.73
N GLY A 110 10.22 -2.11 -0.11
CA GLY A 110 11.10 -1.17 0.58
C GLY A 110 10.39 -0.50 1.75
N ASP A 111 10.28 0.82 1.70
CA ASP A 111 9.63 1.64 2.73
C ASP A 111 8.19 2.02 2.40
N ASP A 112 7.61 1.41 1.38
CA ASP A 112 6.26 1.70 0.92
C ASP A 112 5.35 0.46 0.97
N ILE A 113 4.08 0.69 1.25
CA ILE A 113 2.98 -0.23 0.99
C ILE A 113 2.52 0.02 -0.45
N VAL A 114 2.46 -1.03 -1.26
CA VAL A 114 2.06 -0.95 -2.68
C VAL A 114 0.73 -1.67 -2.87
N VAL A 115 -0.23 -0.98 -3.46
CA VAL A 115 -1.51 -1.57 -3.85
C VAL A 115 -1.31 -2.43 -5.09
N LEU A 116 -1.69 -3.71 -5.01
CA LEU A 116 -1.56 -4.67 -6.11
C LEU A 116 -2.86 -4.86 -6.89
N ALA A 117 -3.99 -4.90 -6.18
CA ALA A 117 -5.30 -5.10 -6.79
C ALA A 117 -6.41 -4.47 -5.95
N ILE A 118 -7.50 -4.14 -6.62
CA ILE A 118 -8.73 -3.62 -6.03
C ILE A 118 -9.89 -4.36 -6.70
N GLU A 119 -10.77 -4.94 -5.87
CA GLU A 119 -11.96 -5.63 -6.33
C GLU A 119 -13.22 -5.00 -5.71
N GLY A 120 -14.32 -5.04 -6.46
CA GLY A 120 -15.58 -4.47 -6.03
C GLY A 120 -15.66 -2.95 -6.13
N HIS A 121 -16.76 -2.40 -5.61
CA HIS A 121 -17.04 -0.99 -5.61
C HIS A 121 -17.16 -0.47 -4.19
N ALA A 122 -16.57 0.67 -3.90
CA ALA A 122 -16.78 1.34 -2.63
C ALA A 122 -18.21 1.86 -2.56
N ALA A 123 -18.95 1.52 -1.52
CA ALA A 123 -20.29 2.06 -1.27
C ALA A 123 -20.24 3.55 -0.86
N ALA A 124 -19.11 4.00 -0.33
CA ALA A 124 -18.79 5.40 -0.09
C ALA A 124 -17.49 5.77 -0.83
N PRO A 125 -17.30 7.03 -1.23
CA PRO A 125 -16.06 7.47 -1.84
C PRO A 125 -14.86 7.04 -0.99
N ASN A 126 -13.93 6.32 -1.60
CA ASN A 126 -12.71 5.87 -0.95
C ASN A 126 -11.52 6.53 -1.63
N ASP A 127 -11.23 7.74 -1.19
CA ASP A 127 -10.13 8.53 -1.76
C ASP A 127 -8.75 8.03 -1.33
N PHE A 128 -8.68 7.13 -0.34
CA PHE A 128 -7.43 6.68 0.26
C PHE A 128 -6.63 5.72 -0.62
N VAL A 129 -7.32 4.87 -1.39
CA VAL A 129 -6.69 3.91 -2.30
C VAL A 129 -7.33 4.06 -3.67
N SER A 130 -6.65 4.75 -4.57
CA SER A 130 -7.25 5.14 -5.84
C SER A 130 -7.04 4.12 -6.95
N ARG A 131 -5.91 3.38 -6.97
CA ARG A 131 -5.57 2.47 -8.09
C ARG A 131 -4.46 1.47 -7.73
N PRO A 132 -4.36 0.33 -8.43
CA PRO A 132 -3.18 -0.52 -8.40
C PRO A 132 -1.91 0.27 -8.76
N GLY A 133 -0.80 -0.01 -8.07
CA GLY A 133 0.46 0.73 -8.16
C GLY A 133 0.56 1.95 -7.23
N SER A 134 -0.52 2.36 -6.55
CA SER A 134 -0.46 3.41 -5.53
C SER A 134 0.49 3.01 -4.41
N ARG A 135 1.27 3.97 -3.94
CA ARG A 135 2.24 3.78 -2.85
C ARG A 135 1.83 4.59 -1.63
N ILE A 136 1.99 3.98 -0.47
CA ILE A 136 1.65 4.56 0.83
C ILE A 136 2.87 4.32 1.73
N PRO A 137 3.41 5.34 2.42
CA PRO A 137 4.55 5.13 3.31
C PRO A 137 4.26 4.07 4.38
N LEU A 138 5.19 3.12 4.56
CA LEU A 138 5.15 2.15 5.65
C LEU A 138 5.65 2.81 6.94
N SER A 139 4.81 3.60 7.57
CA SER A 139 5.12 4.39 8.76
C SER A 139 3.93 4.42 9.71
N PRO A 140 4.11 4.35 11.04
CA PRO A 140 3.00 4.36 11.99
C PRO A 140 2.04 5.52 11.76
N PRO A 141 0.72 5.29 11.82
CA PRO A 141 0.02 4.04 12.11
C PRO A 141 -0.19 3.14 10.89
N LEU A 142 0.24 3.59 9.69
CA LEU A 142 0.04 2.87 8.42
C LEU A 142 0.90 1.60 8.36
N GLY A 143 0.33 0.54 7.81
CA GLY A 143 1.04 -0.72 7.62
C GLY A 143 1.14 -1.60 8.85
N THR A 144 0.40 -1.31 9.93
CA THR A 144 0.40 -2.13 11.15
C THR A 144 0.12 -3.62 10.85
N VAL A 145 -0.70 -3.92 9.84
CA VAL A 145 -0.97 -5.31 9.42
C VAL A 145 0.29 -6.05 8.95
N PHE A 146 1.26 -5.37 8.37
CA PHE A 146 2.51 -5.97 7.92
C PHE A 146 3.50 -6.18 9.06
N VAL A 147 3.50 -5.25 10.01
CA VAL A 147 4.50 -5.22 11.08
C VAL A 147 4.06 -5.98 12.33
N ALA A 148 2.76 -6.18 12.51
CA ALA A 148 2.23 -6.80 13.71
C ALA A 148 2.76 -8.22 13.95
N TRP A 149 3.18 -8.95 12.94
CA TRP A 149 3.74 -10.30 13.04
C TRP A 149 5.26 -10.39 12.80
N SER A 150 5.92 -9.24 12.67
CA SER A 150 7.39 -9.17 12.61
C SER A 150 8.01 -9.32 14.00
N ASP A 151 9.32 -9.54 14.05
CA ASP A 151 10.05 -9.55 15.30
C ASP A 151 10.09 -8.17 15.98
N ALA A 152 10.51 -8.14 17.24
CA ALA A 152 10.54 -6.91 18.03
C ALA A 152 11.47 -5.83 17.42
N GLY A 153 12.56 -6.24 16.75
CA GLY A 153 13.51 -5.33 16.10
C GLY A 153 12.86 -4.60 14.92
N ASP A 154 12.14 -5.30 14.07
CA ASP A 154 11.42 -4.75 12.93
C ASP A 154 10.29 -3.80 13.39
N VAL A 155 9.57 -4.18 14.46
CA VAL A 155 8.54 -3.32 15.07
C VAL A 155 9.15 -2.00 15.56
N GLU A 156 10.27 -2.07 16.30
CA GLU A 156 10.96 -0.88 16.81
C GLU A 156 11.53 -0.03 15.66
N GLN A 157 12.02 -0.65 14.59
CA GLN A 157 12.48 0.06 13.41
C GLN A 157 11.33 0.82 12.73
N TRP A 158 10.16 0.18 12.60
CA TRP A 158 8.96 0.83 12.05
C TRP A 158 8.49 1.99 12.92
N LEU A 159 8.44 1.83 14.24
CA LEU A 159 8.09 2.90 15.19
C LEU A 159 9.00 4.12 15.09
N ARG A 160 10.29 3.92 14.75
CA ARG A 160 11.27 5.00 14.57
C ARG A 160 11.12 5.79 13.28
N ARG A 161 10.25 5.38 12.36
CA ARG A 161 10.02 6.09 11.08
C ARG A 161 9.26 7.40 11.24
N LEU A 162 8.62 7.63 12.39
CA LEU A 162 7.97 8.91 12.69
C LEU A 162 9.00 9.98 13.11
N SER A 163 8.80 11.18 12.60
CA SER A 163 9.58 12.37 12.99
C SER A 163 8.61 13.54 13.27
N PRO A 164 8.61 14.16 14.48
CA PRO A 164 9.41 13.79 15.65
C PRO A 164 9.05 12.42 16.21
N ARG A 165 9.98 11.82 16.97
CA ARG A 165 9.74 10.52 17.61
C ARG A 165 8.57 10.56 18.58
N LEU A 166 7.82 9.46 18.63
CA LEU A 166 6.79 9.27 19.64
C LEU A 166 7.43 9.19 21.04
N ASP A 167 6.71 9.72 22.03
CA ASP A 167 7.06 9.52 23.45
C ASP A 167 6.82 8.05 23.89
N ASP A 168 7.37 7.66 25.05
CA ASP A 168 7.28 6.30 25.56
C ASP A 168 5.83 5.84 25.81
N HIS A 169 4.95 6.75 26.18
CA HIS A 169 3.53 6.46 26.38
C HIS A 169 2.85 6.04 25.06
N ARG A 170 3.07 6.80 23.99
CA ARG A 170 2.53 6.50 22.66
C ARG A 170 3.15 5.22 22.08
N LEU A 171 4.45 5.01 22.27
CA LEU A 171 5.11 3.76 21.90
C LEU A 171 4.48 2.57 22.60
N GLY A 172 4.12 2.72 23.89
CA GLY A 172 3.39 1.71 24.66
C GLY A 172 2.05 1.34 24.02
N ILE A 173 1.26 2.34 23.59
CA ILE A 173 -0.03 2.13 22.91
C ILE A 173 0.13 1.29 21.64
N TYR A 174 1.14 1.58 20.81
CA TYR A 174 1.40 0.79 19.60
C TYR A 174 1.81 -0.65 19.90
N ARG A 175 2.69 -0.86 20.90
CA ARG A 175 3.09 -2.20 21.32
C ARG A 175 1.91 -3.04 21.83
N ASP A 176 1.03 -2.43 22.61
CA ASP A 176 -0.17 -3.11 23.11
C ASP A 176 -1.19 -3.37 21.99
N ALA A 177 -1.36 -2.44 21.06
CA ALA A 177 -2.17 -2.64 19.86
C ALA A 177 -1.67 -3.84 19.03
N ILE A 178 -0.35 -3.99 18.83
CA ILE A 178 0.25 -5.12 18.12
C ILE A 178 -0.09 -6.46 18.80
N LYS A 179 -0.02 -6.54 20.13
CA LYS A 179 -0.40 -7.76 20.86
C LYS A 179 -1.86 -8.14 20.61
N VAL A 180 -2.77 -7.16 20.64
CA VAL A 180 -4.20 -7.38 20.39
C VAL A 180 -4.43 -7.81 18.94
N ILE A 181 -3.78 -7.18 17.97
CA ILE A 181 -3.87 -7.50 16.55
C ILE A 181 -3.40 -8.94 16.29
N ARG A 182 -2.29 -9.36 16.86
CA ARG A 182 -1.79 -10.75 16.80
C ARG A 182 -2.83 -11.75 17.27
N ARG A 183 -3.44 -11.53 18.45
CA ARG A 183 -4.47 -12.41 19.01
C ARG A 183 -5.75 -12.44 18.18
N ARG A 184 -6.14 -11.30 17.64
CA ARG A 184 -7.38 -11.10 16.89
C ARG A 184 -7.27 -11.56 15.43
N GLY A 185 -6.07 -11.55 14.84
CA GLY A 185 -5.79 -11.94 13.46
C GLY A 185 -6.06 -10.87 12.41
N TYR A 186 -6.46 -9.65 12.80
CA TYR A 186 -6.74 -8.54 11.89
C TYR A 186 -6.55 -7.18 12.58
N THR A 187 -6.33 -6.14 11.77
CA THR A 187 -6.30 -4.74 12.23
C THR A 187 -7.63 -4.06 11.95
N VAL A 188 -7.94 -3.03 12.72
CA VAL A 188 -9.10 -2.15 12.51
C VAL A 188 -8.62 -0.71 12.63
N ALA A 189 -8.94 0.13 11.65
CA ALA A 189 -8.66 1.55 11.67
C ALA A 189 -9.94 2.37 11.56
N LEU A 190 -10.08 3.38 12.42
CA LEU A 190 -11.19 4.31 12.38
C LEU A 190 -11.04 5.31 11.23
N ASN A 191 -12.18 5.84 10.80
CA ASN A 191 -12.24 6.94 9.86
C ASN A 191 -12.43 8.24 10.64
N ASP A 192 -11.45 9.12 10.58
CA ASP A 192 -11.50 10.45 11.17
C ASP A 192 -11.21 11.53 10.10
N ASP A 193 -11.34 12.81 10.44
CA ASP A 193 -11.26 13.96 9.52
C ASP A 193 -9.94 14.04 8.72
N TRP A 194 -8.84 13.48 9.25
CA TRP A 194 -7.54 13.39 8.59
C TRP A 194 -7.54 12.59 7.27
N ARG A 195 -8.57 11.78 7.02
CA ARG A 195 -8.64 10.92 5.83
C ARG A 195 -8.59 11.74 4.52
N HIS A 196 -9.32 12.84 4.46
CA HIS A 196 -9.30 13.72 3.28
C HIS A 196 -7.93 14.36 3.08
N ASP A 197 -7.25 14.75 4.15
CA ASP A 197 -5.92 15.33 4.07
C ASP A 197 -4.88 14.30 3.66
N LEU A 198 -4.96 13.08 4.19
CA LEU A 198 -4.08 11.98 3.77
C LEU A 198 -4.32 11.59 2.32
N SER A 199 -5.57 11.45 1.88
CA SER A 199 -5.91 11.16 0.48
C SER A 199 -5.35 12.19 -0.47
N ARG A 200 -5.51 13.46 -0.14
CA ARG A 200 -4.97 14.57 -0.92
C ARG A 200 -3.44 14.53 -0.95
N ALA A 201 -2.80 14.34 0.20
CA ALA A 201 -1.36 14.26 0.31
C ALA A 201 -0.80 13.04 -0.46
N LEU A 202 -1.43 11.87 -0.36
CA LEU A 202 -1.04 10.67 -1.09
C LEU A 202 -1.29 10.79 -2.59
N GLY A 203 -2.35 11.48 -3.02
CA GLY A 203 -2.60 11.80 -4.43
C GLY A 203 -1.45 12.62 -5.01
N VAL A 204 -1.04 13.68 -4.32
CA VAL A 204 0.11 14.51 -4.72
C VAL A 204 1.40 13.70 -4.66
N PHE A 205 1.61 12.88 -3.63
CA PHE A 205 2.77 11.99 -3.50
C PHE A 205 2.84 10.97 -4.65
N ALA A 206 1.71 10.42 -5.06
CA ALA A 206 1.63 9.52 -6.19
C ALA A 206 2.08 10.19 -7.51
N ASP A 207 1.77 11.46 -7.69
CA ASP A 207 2.11 12.21 -8.90
C ASP A 207 3.53 12.81 -8.87
N SER A 208 4.15 12.92 -7.70
CA SER A 208 5.45 13.56 -7.47
C SER A 208 6.43 12.66 -6.69
N TYR A 209 6.43 11.35 -7.00
CA TYR A 209 7.31 10.38 -6.33
C TYR A 209 8.79 10.75 -6.50
N GLY A 210 9.49 10.88 -5.36
CA GLY A 210 10.89 11.36 -5.32
C GLY A 210 11.01 12.82 -4.90
N ASP A 211 9.93 13.59 -4.85
CA ASP A 211 9.93 14.95 -4.33
C ASP A 211 9.96 14.94 -2.79
N THR A 212 11.00 15.51 -2.23
CA THR A 212 11.22 15.56 -0.78
C THR A 212 10.19 16.43 -0.07
N GLU A 213 9.72 17.51 -0.69
CA GLU A 213 8.70 18.39 -0.09
C GLU A 213 7.35 17.69 0.02
N VAL A 214 6.98 16.93 -1.03
CA VAL A 214 5.75 16.14 -1.04
C VAL A 214 5.82 15.01 -0.02
N ARG A 215 6.96 14.31 0.07
CA ARG A 215 7.18 13.29 1.12
C ARG A 215 7.01 13.90 2.52
N THR A 216 7.62 15.05 2.78
CA THR A 216 7.51 15.77 4.05
C THR A 216 6.07 16.21 4.35
N ALA A 217 5.30 16.59 3.32
CA ALA A 217 3.88 16.91 3.49
C ALA A 217 3.05 15.69 3.90
N VAL A 218 3.28 14.53 3.27
CA VAL A 218 2.64 13.27 3.64
C VAL A 218 3.03 12.85 5.05
N GLU A 219 4.31 12.93 5.41
CA GLU A 219 4.81 12.60 6.76
C GLU A 219 4.16 13.47 7.84
N ARG A 220 3.92 14.78 7.57
CA ARG A 220 3.19 15.65 8.51
C ARG A 220 1.75 15.21 8.73
N VAL A 221 1.04 14.79 7.68
CA VAL A 221 -0.32 14.26 7.81
C VAL A 221 -0.32 12.95 8.60
N ILE A 222 0.63 12.05 8.30
CA ILE A 222 0.81 10.79 9.03
C ILE A 222 1.12 11.06 10.50
N GLN A 223 1.96 12.06 10.80
CA GLN A 223 2.26 12.47 12.17
C GLN A 223 1.01 12.94 12.93
N ALA A 224 0.18 13.77 12.30
CA ALA A 224 -1.09 14.21 12.88
C ALA A 224 -2.02 13.04 13.21
N MET A 225 -2.08 12.02 12.32
CA MET A 225 -2.82 10.78 12.58
C MET A 225 -2.28 10.01 13.79
N SER A 226 -0.96 9.96 13.95
CA SER A 226 -0.30 9.23 15.04
C SER A 226 -0.55 9.86 16.40
N ASP A 227 -0.93 11.14 16.43
CA ASP A 227 -1.28 11.86 17.64
C ASP A 227 -2.66 11.49 18.16
N GLU A 228 -3.51 10.88 17.35
CA GLU A 228 -4.86 10.49 17.73
C GLU A 228 -4.90 9.04 18.24
N LYS A 229 -5.23 8.86 19.53
CA LYS A 229 -5.39 7.56 20.20
C LYS A 229 -6.40 6.60 19.56
N LYS A 230 -7.22 7.11 18.62
CA LYS A 230 -8.36 6.39 18.03
C LYS A 230 -8.02 5.63 16.76
N TYR A 231 -6.86 5.87 16.12
CA TYR A 231 -6.58 5.26 14.81
C TYR A 231 -6.51 3.72 14.88
N LEU A 232 -5.79 3.17 15.85
CA LEU A 232 -5.73 1.74 16.06
C LEU A 232 -6.72 1.32 17.14
N LEU A 233 -7.82 0.70 16.72
CA LEU A 233 -8.82 0.23 17.67
C LEU A 233 -8.34 -1.06 18.34
N VAL A 234 -7.94 -0.92 19.58
CA VAL A 234 -7.49 -2.02 20.44
C VAL A 234 -8.71 -2.75 21.04
N ASP A 235 -9.65 -1.98 21.58
CA ASP A 235 -10.85 -2.52 22.22
C ASP A 235 -12.08 -2.21 21.34
N LEU A 236 -12.89 -3.24 21.09
CA LEU A 236 -14.17 -3.13 20.39
C LEU A 236 -15.35 -3.05 21.36
N ASP A 237 -15.14 -3.32 22.66
CA ASP A 237 -16.20 -3.33 23.65
C ASP A 237 -16.54 -1.90 24.10
N GLY A 238 -17.83 -1.60 24.21
CA GLY A 238 -18.31 -0.31 24.69
C GLY A 238 -18.24 0.85 23.69
N ILE A 239 -17.90 0.60 22.42
CA ILE A 239 -17.91 1.63 21.39
C ILE A 239 -19.27 1.74 20.75
N GLU A 240 -19.74 2.97 20.53
CA GLU A 240 -20.90 3.25 19.68
C GLU A 240 -20.58 2.93 18.20
N ALA A 241 -21.63 2.84 17.36
CA ALA A 241 -21.45 2.67 15.92
C ALA A 241 -20.59 3.81 15.33
N GLN A 242 -19.48 3.45 14.70
CA GLN A 242 -18.51 4.41 14.16
C GLN A 242 -18.26 4.22 12.66
N GLN A 243 -17.74 5.26 12.04
CA GLN A 243 -17.22 5.18 10.67
C GLN A 243 -15.85 4.51 10.72
N PHE A 244 -15.65 3.52 9.85
CA PHE A 244 -14.40 2.78 9.74
C PHE A 244 -13.69 3.10 8.43
N SER A 245 -12.37 3.19 8.51
CA SER A 245 -11.51 3.40 7.35
C SER A 245 -11.22 2.06 6.68
N LEU A 246 -10.72 1.10 7.45
CA LEU A 246 -10.37 -0.21 6.93
C LEU A 246 -10.34 -1.30 8.03
N ILE A 247 -10.53 -2.54 7.58
CA ILE A 247 -10.23 -3.76 8.34
C ILE A 247 -9.25 -4.56 7.49
N SER A 248 -8.07 -4.93 8.02
CA SER A 248 -7.03 -5.63 7.25
C SER A 248 -6.57 -6.91 7.92
N ALA A 249 -6.35 -7.96 7.13
CA ALA A 249 -5.78 -9.22 7.62
C ALA A 249 -4.63 -9.68 6.72
N PRO A 250 -3.62 -10.38 7.30
CA PRO A 250 -2.43 -10.81 6.59
C PRO A 250 -2.64 -12.12 5.83
N ILE A 251 -1.88 -12.29 4.74
CA ILE A 251 -1.56 -13.57 4.12
C ILE A 251 -0.08 -13.82 4.38
N PHE A 252 0.25 -14.95 4.99
CA PHE A 252 1.63 -15.30 5.35
C PHE A 252 2.28 -16.17 4.28
N ASP A 253 3.59 -16.04 4.15
CA ASP A 253 4.40 -16.97 3.36
C ASP A 253 4.89 -18.18 4.19
N ASN A 254 5.68 -19.03 3.57
CA ASN A 254 6.27 -20.23 4.19
C ASN A 254 7.39 -19.93 5.20
N THR A 255 7.71 -18.67 5.45
CA THR A 255 8.63 -18.22 6.50
C THR A 255 7.92 -17.55 7.67
N GLY A 256 6.57 -17.50 7.63
CA GLY A 256 5.77 -16.82 8.64
C GLY A 256 5.72 -15.29 8.48
N ARG A 257 6.27 -14.74 7.40
CA ARG A 257 6.21 -13.30 7.13
C ARG A 257 4.93 -12.92 6.41
N VAL A 258 4.45 -11.71 6.66
CA VAL A 258 3.29 -11.18 5.94
C VAL A 258 3.70 -10.84 4.51
N ARG A 259 3.19 -11.62 3.56
CA ARG A 259 3.43 -11.45 2.13
C ARG A 259 2.49 -10.44 1.51
N LEU A 260 1.19 -10.61 1.76
CA LEU A 260 0.13 -9.70 1.32
C LEU A 260 -0.73 -9.30 2.50
N ALA A 261 -1.37 -8.16 2.39
CA ALA A 261 -2.50 -7.78 3.24
C ALA A 261 -3.75 -7.61 2.38
N ILE A 262 -4.87 -8.17 2.85
CA ILE A 262 -6.19 -7.92 2.28
C ILE A 262 -6.93 -6.97 3.19
N SER A 263 -7.49 -5.91 2.63
CA SER A 263 -8.18 -4.85 3.35
C SER A 263 -9.60 -4.66 2.84
N LEU A 264 -10.57 -4.60 3.74
CA LEU A 264 -11.94 -4.17 3.48
C LEU A 264 -12.01 -2.66 3.70
N THR A 265 -12.58 -1.92 2.76
CA THR A 265 -12.67 -0.46 2.79
C THR A 265 -13.91 0.04 2.05
N GLY A 266 -14.23 1.34 2.14
CA GLY A 266 -15.38 1.91 1.44
C GLY A 266 -16.73 1.53 2.07
N PHE A 267 -16.79 1.39 3.38
CA PHE A 267 -18.02 1.07 4.11
C PHE A 267 -19.09 2.14 3.93
N ALA A 268 -20.32 1.72 3.58
CA ALA A 268 -21.45 2.62 3.33
C ALA A 268 -21.98 3.32 4.60
N ALA A 269 -21.85 2.67 5.76
CA ALA A 269 -22.47 3.10 6.99
C ALA A 269 -21.53 2.94 8.18
N ARG A 270 -21.91 3.55 9.30
CA ARG A 270 -21.27 3.30 10.60
C ARG A 270 -21.52 1.86 11.03
N LEU A 271 -20.47 1.15 11.40
CA LEU A 271 -20.53 -0.23 11.83
C LEU A 271 -20.59 -0.32 13.36
N ARG A 272 -21.38 -1.27 13.85
CA ARG A 272 -21.37 -1.63 15.27
C ARG A 272 -20.22 -2.59 15.58
N PRO A 273 -19.72 -2.65 16.82
CA PRO A 273 -18.62 -3.55 17.22
C PRO A 273 -18.78 -5.01 16.77
N GLN A 274 -20.01 -5.54 16.88
CA GLN A 274 -20.32 -6.91 16.47
C GLN A 274 -20.15 -7.14 14.96
N GLN A 275 -20.51 -6.13 14.14
CA GLN A 275 -20.34 -6.19 12.69
C GLN A 275 -18.86 -6.13 12.32
N ILE A 276 -18.07 -5.27 12.99
CA ILE A 276 -16.61 -5.18 12.79
C ILE A 276 -15.95 -6.51 13.12
N ALA A 277 -16.29 -7.09 14.29
CA ALA A 277 -15.77 -8.38 14.69
C ALA A 277 -16.17 -9.50 13.71
N ALA A 278 -17.39 -9.47 13.17
CA ALA A 278 -17.85 -10.42 12.17
C ALA A 278 -17.06 -10.26 10.84
N TYR A 279 -16.91 -9.03 10.36
CA TYR A 279 -16.16 -8.72 9.13
C TYR A 279 -14.66 -9.08 9.27
N GLY A 280 -14.07 -8.73 10.42
CA GLY A 280 -12.67 -9.05 10.70
C GLY A 280 -12.41 -10.55 10.76
N ARG A 281 -13.25 -11.34 11.43
CA ARG A 281 -13.16 -12.81 11.44
C ARG A 281 -13.34 -13.40 10.05
N ARG A 282 -14.36 -12.94 9.31
CA ARG A 282 -14.62 -13.41 7.94
C ARG A 282 -13.43 -13.15 7.00
N LEU A 283 -12.80 -11.97 7.14
CA LEU A 283 -11.59 -11.62 6.42
C LEU A 283 -10.40 -12.49 6.84
N ALA A 284 -10.16 -12.66 8.14
CA ALA A 284 -9.09 -13.50 8.66
C ALA A 284 -9.21 -14.96 8.22
N GLU A 285 -10.44 -15.54 8.21
CA GLU A 285 -10.71 -16.86 7.67
C GLU A 285 -10.32 -16.97 6.19
N ALA A 286 -10.68 -15.96 5.38
CA ALA A 286 -10.36 -15.93 3.96
C ALA A 286 -8.86 -15.85 3.73
N THR A 287 -8.14 -14.95 4.44
CA THR A 287 -6.70 -14.80 4.30
C THR A 287 -5.94 -16.03 4.78
N MET A 288 -6.39 -16.70 5.85
CA MET A 288 -5.80 -17.95 6.32
C MET A 288 -6.05 -19.12 5.35
N ALA A 289 -7.18 -19.14 4.66
CA ALA A 289 -7.42 -20.13 3.62
C ALA A 289 -6.44 -19.94 2.42
N ILE A 290 -6.14 -18.70 2.06
CA ILE A 290 -5.13 -18.38 1.02
C ILE A 290 -3.73 -18.72 1.52
N THR A 291 -3.38 -18.33 2.75
CA THR A 291 -2.10 -18.66 3.40
C THR A 291 -1.78 -20.15 3.29
N ARG A 292 -2.73 -21.02 3.64
CA ARG A 292 -2.55 -22.49 3.52
C ARG A 292 -2.37 -22.96 2.08
N ARG A 293 -2.99 -22.29 1.10
CA ARG A 293 -2.86 -22.67 -0.32
C ARG A 293 -1.53 -22.28 -0.96
N ILE A 294 -0.80 -21.37 -0.34
CA ILE A 294 0.57 -20.99 -0.75
C ILE A 294 1.63 -21.59 0.17
N ASP A 295 1.28 -22.67 0.91
CA ASP A 295 2.14 -23.33 1.89
C ASP A 295 2.70 -22.37 2.96
N GLY A 296 1.97 -21.31 3.25
CA GLY A 296 2.29 -20.33 4.28
C GLY A 296 1.74 -20.71 5.66
N HIS A 297 2.27 -20.08 6.68
CA HIS A 297 1.81 -20.21 8.07
C HIS A 297 2.07 -18.91 8.85
N PRO A 298 1.26 -18.59 9.86
CA PRO A 298 1.59 -17.50 10.78
C PRO A 298 2.85 -17.85 11.58
N PRO A 299 3.60 -16.87 12.10
CA PRO A 299 4.72 -17.15 12.98
C PRO A 299 4.26 -17.83 14.27
N ASP A 300 5.08 -18.74 14.81
CA ASP A 300 4.73 -19.58 15.96
C ASP A 300 4.33 -18.76 17.20
N GLU A 301 4.91 -17.60 17.42
CA GLU A 301 4.59 -16.69 18.54
C GLU A 301 3.16 -16.10 18.45
N ALA A 302 2.56 -16.06 17.26
CA ALA A 302 1.19 -15.57 17.09
C ALA A 302 0.13 -16.60 17.56
N MET A 303 0.53 -17.86 17.74
CA MET A 303 -0.35 -18.95 18.20
C MET A 303 -0.27 -19.21 19.71
N THR A 304 0.74 -18.70 20.39
CA THR A 304 1.04 -18.97 21.81
C THR A 304 0.69 -17.82 22.77
N ALA A 305 0.20 -16.71 22.29
CA ALA A 305 -0.29 -15.55 23.06
C ALA A 305 -1.81 -15.44 22.92
#